data_7029e469f19d6bd5c90b4b45d9ac5fb0
#
_entry.id   7029e469f19d6bd5c90b4b45d9ac5fb0
#
_cell.length_a   1.000
_cell.length_b   1.000
_cell.length_c   1.000
_cell.angle_alpha   90.00
_cell.angle_beta   90.00
_cell.angle_gamma   90.00
#
_symmetry.space_group_name_H-M   'P 1'
#
loop_
_entity.id
_entity.type
_entity.pdbx_description
1 polymer ?
#
loop_
_entity_poly.entity_id
_entity_poly.type
_entity_poly.pdbx_seq_one_letter_code
_entity_poly.pdbx_strand_id
1 'polypeptide(L)'
;PSPSSEVSGIVLNDPSKQLRVKNLSWQDRLGLFAQDMVIGGASTSLSKTLMAPLERIKILLQTQSASLQIKQEQQYKGIMDSFSRIIKDQGVLALWRGNGINLIRYFPTQALNFAFKDVYKQIFMPAKGSDKQISNLNYAIRNMACGGAAGATSLLGCYSLDLARTRITSDIGKKGGTRYRSLFHCLKEVYSTEGGIRALYRGFGISICGIVPYRAMYFGGYDNIKRFILPNPPSTLDLFFAAQATTFLAQIVAY
;
A
#
# COMPACT_ATOMS: atom_id res chain seq x y z
N PRO A 1 -9.70 -18.07 -13.00
CA PRO A 1 -10.29 -16.81 -12.63
C PRO A 1 -9.45 -15.70 -13.25
N SER A 2 -10.10 -14.90 -14.10
CA SER A 2 -9.44 -13.78 -14.76
C SER A 2 -9.06 -12.72 -13.70
N PRO A 3 -8.03 -11.87 -13.93
CA PRO A 3 -7.60 -10.82 -13.02
C PRO A 3 -8.74 -9.89 -12.57
N SER A 4 -9.76 -9.74 -13.39
CA SER A 4 -10.94 -8.93 -13.11
C SER A 4 -11.85 -9.46 -12.00
N SER A 5 -11.79 -10.75 -11.65
CA SER A 5 -12.61 -11.33 -10.58
C SER A 5 -12.00 -11.15 -9.18
N GLU A 6 -10.74 -10.75 -9.10
CA GLU A 6 -10.03 -10.51 -7.82
C GLU A 6 -9.99 -9.01 -7.44
N VAL A 7 -10.27 -8.10 -8.37
CA VAL A 7 -10.30 -6.66 -8.11
C VAL A 7 -11.62 -6.22 -7.48
N SER A 8 -12.72 -6.88 -7.85
CA SER A 8 -14.02 -6.70 -7.20
C SER A 8 -14.11 -7.61 -5.98
N GLY A 9 -13.65 -7.14 -4.82
CA GLY A 9 -13.92 -7.80 -3.53
C GLY A 9 -15.42 -7.86 -3.19
N ILE A 10 -16.27 -7.40 -4.09
CA ILE A 10 -17.71 -7.42 -4.02
C ILE A 10 -18.18 -8.09 -5.30
N VAL A 11 -18.66 -9.33 -5.14
CA VAL A 11 -19.47 -10.05 -6.12
C VAL A 11 -18.75 -10.65 -7.32
N LEU A 12 -18.47 -11.91 -7.24
CA LEU A 12 -18.81 -12.83 -8.34
C LEU A 12 -18.88 -14.26 -7.80
N ASN A 13 -19.72 -14.47 -6.78
CA ASN A 13 -20.16 -15.82 -6.41
C ASN A 13 -21.22 -16.38 -7.40
N ASP A 14 -21.59 -15.61 -8.42
CA ASP A 14 -22.55 -16.03 -9.43
C ASP A 14 -21.80 -16.57 -10.66
N PRO A 15 -21.89 -17.89 -10.94
CA PRO A 15 -21.22 -18.52 -12.09
C PRO A 15 -21.63 -17.90 -13.43
N SER A 16 -22.87 -17.38 -13.55
CA SER A 16 -23.39 -16.75 -14.77
C SER A 16 -22.67 -15.44 -15.08
N LYS A 17 -22.30 -14.67 -14.04
CA LYS A 17 -21.52 -13.44 -14.18
C LYS A 17 -20.07 -13.71 -14.53
N GLN A 18 -19.48 -14.79 -14.01
CA GLN A 18 -18.10 -15.19 -14.38
C GLN A 18 -17.99 -15.57 -15.86
N LEU A 19 -18.99 -16.27 -16.41
CA LEU A 19 -19.03 -16.62 -17.83
C LEU A 19 -19.21 -15.38 -18.73
N ARG A 20 -20.01 -14.42 -18.28
CA ARG A 20 -20.22 -13.16 -18.99
C ARG A 20 -18.94 -12.31 -19.08
N VAL A 21 -18.17 -12.23 -18.01
CA VAL A 21 -16.89 -11.51 -17.98
C VAL A 21 -15.82 -12.18 -18.85
N LYS A 22 -15.87 -13.51 -19.01
CA LYS A 22 -14.91 -14.27 -19.83
C LYS A 22 -15.05 -13.97 -21.33
N ASN A 23 -16.24 -13.62 -21.79
CA ASN A 23 -16.56 -13.35 -23.20
C ASN A 23 -16.54 -11.86 -23.57
N LEU A 24 -16.17 -10.97 -22.63
CA LEU A 24 -16.08 -9.53 -22.88
C LEU A 24 -14.86 -9.19 -23.73
N SER A 25 -15.04 -8.19 -24.61
CA SER A 25 -13.94 -7.56 -25.34
C SER A 25 -12.89 -7.00 -24.36
N TRP A 26 -11.65 -6.89 -24.80
CA TRP A 26 -10.60 -6.31 -23.96
C TRP A 26 -10.93 -4.86 -23.55
N GLN A 27 -11.63 -4.11 -24.40
CA GLN A 27 -12.11 -2.74 -24.12
C GLN A 27 -13.13 -2.72 -22.98
N ASP A 28 -14.08 -3.66 -22.98
CA ASP A 28 -15.07 -3.78 -21.90
C ASP A 28 -14.43 -4.19 -20.58
N ARG A 29 -13.40 -5.04 -20.63
CA ARG A 29 -12.61 -5.42 -19.44
C ARG A 29 -11.84 -4.24 -18.87
N LEU A 30 -11.28 -3.40 -19.73
CA LEU A 30 -10.59 -2.17 -19.32
C LEU A 30 -11.58 -1.19 -18.69
N GLY A 31 -12.79 -1.06 -19.26
CA GLY A 31 -13.87 -0.25 -18.69
C GLY A 31 -14.29 -0.70 -17.30
N LEU A 32 -14.52 -2.00 -17.11
CA LEU A 32 -14.84 -2.56 -15.78
C LEU A 32 -13.70 -2.36 -14.79
N PHE A 33 -12.46 -2.59 -15.20
CA PHE A 33 -11.29 -2.34 -14.37
C PHE A 33 -11.19 -0.85 -13.96
N ALA A 34 -11.44 0.06 -14.90
CA ALA A 34 -11.44 1.49 -14.61
C ALA A 34 -12.56 1.87 -13.63
N GLN A 35 -13.77 1.32 -13.77
CA GLN A 35 -14.87 1.52 -12.82
C GLN A 35 -14.50 1.01 -11.43
N ASP A 36 -13.96 -0.19 -11.31
CA ASP A 36 -13.54 -0.77 -10.03
C ASP A 36 -12.42 0.05 -9.39
N MET A 37 -11.47 0.54 -10.20
CA MET A 37 -10.42 1.46 -9.73
C MET A 37 -10.99 2.79 -9.21
N VAL A 38 -11.99 3.34 -9.89
CA VAL A 38 -12.61 4.61 -9.45
C VAL A 38 -13.41 4.39 -8.16
N ILE A 39 -14.24 3.36 -8.08
CA ILE A 39 -15.06 3.08 -6.89
C ILE A 39 -14.18 2.70 -5.70
N GLY A 40 -13.26 1.75 -5.89
CA GLY A 40 -12.32 1.33 -4.85
C GLY A 40 -11.36 2.44 -4.45
N GLY A 41 -10.91 3.25 -5.43
CA GLY A 41 -10.08 4.42 -5.22
C GLY A 41 -10.80 5.51 -4.42
N ALA A 42 -12.05 5.82 -4.75
CA ALA A 42 -12.87 6.80 -4.03
C ALA A 42 -13.11 6.37 -2.59
N SER A 43 -13.52 5.11 -2.36
CA SER A 43 -13.73 4.55 -1.02
C SER A 43 -12.45 4.58 -0.18
N THR A 44 -11.32 4.17 -0.76
CA THR A 44 -10.02 4.21 -0.09
C THR A 44 -9.56 5.64 0.18
N SER A 45 -9.81 6.57 -0.75
CA SER A 45 -9.46 7.98 -0.59
C SER A 45 -10.23 8.62 0.55
N LEU A 46 -11.53 8.31 0.67
CA LEU A 46 -12.36 8.76 1.79
C LEU A 46 -11.82 8.24 3.12
N SER A 47 -11.59 6.92 3.22
CA SER A 47 -11.04 6.30 4.44
C SER A 47 -9.68 6.88 4.82
N LYS A 48 -8.77 7.07 3.86
CA LYS A 48 -7.45 7.67 4.10
C LYS A 48 -7.56 9.13 4.53
N THR A 49 -8.49 9.89 3.97
CA THR A 49 -8.70 11.29 4.35
C THR A 49 -9.23 11.41 5.76
N LEU A 50 -10.14 10.53 6.20
CA LEU A 50 -10.62 10.47 7.58
C LEU A 50 -9.50 10.08 8.56
N MET A 51 -8.62 9.16 8.18
CA MET A 51 -7.51 8.69 9.02
C MET A 51 -6.24 9.56 8.92
N ALA A 52 -6.18 10.51 8.00
CA ALA A 52 -5.01 11.35 7.76
C ALA A 52 -4.46 12.06 9.00
N PRO A 53 -5.29 12.62 9.92
CA PRO A 53 -4.80 13.23 11.14
C PRO A 53 -3.99 12.27 12.02
N LEU A 54 -4.48 11.04 12.19
CA LEU A 54 -3.78 10.01 12.96
C LEU A 54 -2.50 9.53 12.26
N GLU A 55 -2.54 9.33 10.95
CA GLU A 55 -1.35 8.99 10.16
C GLU A 55 -0.26 10.05 10.29
N ARG A 56 -0.61 11.33 10.23
CA ARG A 56 0.36 12.42 10.39
C ARG A 56 0.99 12.43 11.78
N ILE A 57 0.18 12.34 12.83
CA ILE A 57 0.68 12.30 14.22
C ILE A 57 1.63 11.12 14.41
N LYS A 58 1.25 9.93 13.90
CA LYS A 58 2.12 8.74 13.95
C LYS A 58 3.47 8.98 13.28
N ILE A 59 3.48 9.55 12.07
CA ILE A 59 4.73 9.84 11.34
C ILE A 59 5.58 10.85 12.10
N LEU A 60 5.00 11.92 12.62
CA LEU A 60 5.72 12.93 13.42
C LEU A 60 6.35 12.33 14.67
N LEU A 61 5.62 11.51 15.42
CA LEU A 61 6.14 10.83 16.60
C LEU A 61 7.25 9.84 16.26
N GLN A 62 7.14 9.13 15.14
CA GLN A 62 8.18 8.17 14.71
C GLN A 62 9.44 8.85 14.17
N THR A 63 9.31 10.02 13.56
CA THR A 63 10.43 10.71 12.91
C THR A 63 11.03 11.84 13.74
N GLN A 64 10.43 12.21 14.87
CA GLN A 64 10.85 13.37 15.66
C GLN A 64 12.30 13.27 16.18
N SER A 65 12.76 12.08 16.55
CA SER A 65 14.13 11.87 17.05
C SER A 65 15.19 12.07 15.95
N ALA A 66 14.83 11.81 14.69
CA ALA A 66 15.69 12.00 13.51
C ALA A 66 15.50 13.37 12.85
N SER A 67 14.52 14.17 13.29
CA SER A 67 14.18 15.44 12.68
C SER A 67 15.10 16.56 13.16
N LEU A 68 15.76 17.23 12.23
CA LEU A 68 16.53 18.45 12.51
C LEU A 68 15.64 19.67 12.85
N GLN A 69 14.34 19.56 12.62
CA GLN A 69 13.38 20.65 12.87
C GLN A 69 12.85 20.67 14.31
N ILE A 70 12.96 19.54 15.03
CA ILE A 70 12.48 19.41 16.41
C ILE A 70 13.71 19.30 17.32
N LYS A 71 13.89 20.27 18.22
CA LYS A 71 14.88 20.14 19.27
C LYS A 71 14.46 19.05 20.26
N GLN A 72 15.44 18.40 20.88
CA GLN A 72 15.19 17.28 21.81
C GLN A 72 14.26 17.68 22.98
N GLU A 73 14.35 18.91 23.44
CA GLU A 73 13.50 19.48 24.49
C GLU A 73 12.07 19.77 24.03
N GLN A 74 11.85 19.87 22.73
CA GLN A 74 10.56 20.21 22.12
C GLN A 74 9.85 19.00 21.49
N GLN A 75 10.34 17.79 21.75
CA GLN A 75 9.71 16.58 21.26
C GLN A 75 8.31 16.41 21.81
N TYR A 76 7.44 15.81 21.01
CA TYR A 76 6.07 15.50 21.42
C TYR A 76 6.07 14.35 22.43
N LYS A 77 5.37 14.51 23.54
CA LYS A 77 5.30 13.49 24.60
C LYS A 77 4.30 12.36 24.31
N GLY A 78 3.45 12.51 23.29
CA GLY A 78 2.46 11.51 22.91
C GLY A 78 1.45 12.03 21.89
N ILE A 79 0.41 11.22 21.61
CA ILE A 79 -0.58 11.52 20.57
C ILE A 79 -1.37 12.79 20.90
N MET A 80 -1.86 12.94 22.14
CA MET A 80 -2.68 14.08 22.56
C MET A 80 -1.89 15.38 22.61
N ASP A 81 -0.62 15.33 23.07
CA ASP A 81 0.28 16.49 23.05
C ASP A 81 0.54 16.94 21.61
N SER A 82 0.86 15.98 20.72
CA SER A 82 1.06 16.26 19.30
C SER A 82 -0.16 16.90 18.66
N PHE A 83 -1.34 16.34 18.91
CA PHE A 83 -2.60 16.83 18.37
C PHE A 83 -2.87 18.28 18.79
N SER A 84 -2.78 18.55 20.09
CA SER A 84 -3.04 19.88 20.66
C SER A 84 -2.04 20.92 20.15
N ARG A 85 -0.72 20.57 20.12
CA ARG A 85 0.31 21.49 19.67
C ARG A 85 0.26 21.79 18.19
N ILE A 86 -0.01 20.77 17.34
CA ILE A 86 -0.16 20.98 15.90
C ILE A 86 -1.31 21.93 15.61
N ILE A 87 -2.46 21.76 16.28
CA ILE A 87 -3.60 22.64 16.09
C ILE A 87 -3.28 24.08 16.52
N LYS A 88 -2.60 24.26 17.68
CA LYS A 88 -2.23 25.58 18.18
C LYS A 88 -1.21 26.28 17.30
N ASP A 89 -0.18 25.56 16.85
CA ASP A 89 0.97 26.15 16.18
C ASP A 89 0.77 26.28 14.65
N GLN A 90 0.02 25.37 14.03
CA GLN A 90 -0.11 25.24 12.58
C GLN A 90 -1.55 25.32 12.08
N GLY A 91 -2.54 25.24 12.96
CA GLY A 91 -3.97 25.22 12.63
C GLY A 91 -4.50 23.81 12.30
N VAL A 92 -5.84 23.68 12.30
CA VAL A 92 -6.53 22.39 12.14
C VAL A 92 -6.22 21.73 10.80
N LEU A 93 -6.19 22.48 9.71
CA LEU A 93 -5.91 21.95 8.35
C LEU A 93 -4.52 21.33 8.23
N ALA A 94 -3.60 21.71 9.10
CA ALA A 94 -2.28 21.10 9.13
C ALA A 94 -2.30 19.60 9.42
N LEU A 95 -3.33 19.07 10.06
CA LEU A 95 -3.48 17.64 10.32
C LEU A 95 -3.62 16.80 9.03
N TRP A 96 -4.07 17.38 7.93
CA TRP A 96 -4.19 16.73 6.61
C TRP A 96 -2.98 16.95 5.71
N ARG A 97 -1.91 17.54 6.22
CA ARG A 97 -0.71 17.78 5.42
C ARG A 97 -0.09 16.47 4.96
N GLY A 98 0.19 16.37 3.67
CA GLY A 98 0.69 15.13 3.04
C GLY A 98 -0.39 14.16 2.59
N ASN A 99 -1.67 14.36 2.95
CA ASN A 99 -2.76 13.48 2.54
C ASN A 99 -2.93 13.45 1.00
N GLY A 100 -2.87 14.60 0.34
CA GLY A 100 -2.97 14.66 -1.13
C GLY A 100 -1.91 13.80 -1.84
N ILE A 101 -0.68 13.80 -1.33
CA ILE A 101 0.40 12.96 -1.88
C ILE A 101 0.12 11.49 -1.63
N ASN A 102 -0.41 11.15 -0.45
CA ASN A 102 -0.81 9.80 -0.11
C ASN A 102 -1.87 9.26 -1.08
N LEU A 103 -2.82 10.09 -1.48
CA LEU A 103 -3.86 9.75 -2.46
C LEU A 103 -3.27 9.58 -3.86
N ILE A 104 -2.46 10.53 -4.33
CA ILE A 104 -1.80 10.46 -5.65
C ILE A 104 -0.95 9.20 -5.78
N ARG A 105 -0.18 8.87 -4.73
CA ARG A 105 0.67 7.68 -4.69
C ARG A 105 -0.13 6.37 -4.71
N TYR A 106 -1.33 6.36 -4.16
CA TYR A 106 -2.14 5.15 -4.03
C TYR A 106 -2.40 4.47 -5.39
N PHE A 107 -2.80 5.24 -6.40
CA PHE A 107 -3.14 4.69 -7.72
C PHE A 107 -1.97 4.00 -8.42
N PRO A 108 -0.79 4.64 -8.60
CA PRO A 108 0.36 3.97 -9.21
C PRO A 108 0.81 2.73 -8.42
N THR A 109 0.82 2.81 -7.09
CA THR A 109 1.22 1.70 -6.24
C THR A 109 0.30 0.49 -6.39
N GLN A 110 -1.02 0.71 -6.42
CA GLN A 110 -1.97 -0.38 -6.60
C GLN A 110 -1.92 -0.97 -8.01
N ALA A 111 -1.83 -0.13 -9.04
CA ALA A 111 -1.69 -0.58 -10.42
C ALA A 111 -0.45 -1.47 -10.60
N LEU A 112 0.71 -1.05 -10.07
CA LEU A 112 1.93 -1.84 -10.13
C LEU A 112 1.83 -3.13 -9.30
N ASN A 113 1.25 -3.08 -8.10
CA ASN A 113 1.06 -4.27 -7.27
C ASN A 113 0.24 -5.35 -7.98
N PHE A 114 -0.88 -4.97 -8.63
CA PHE A 114 -1.71 -5.93 -9.35
C PHE A 114 -1.02 -6.43 -10.62
N ALA A 115 -0.44 -5.54 -11.41
CA ALA A 115 0.27 -5.91 -12.63
C ALA A 115 1.41 -6.90 -12.35
N PHE A 116 2.27 -6.59 -11.38
CA PHE A 116 3.38 -7.47 -11.03
C PHE A 116 2.94 -8.75 -10.32
N LYS A 117 1.88 -8.72 -9.50
CA LYS A 117 1.34 -9.94 -8.90
C LYS A 117 0.89 -10.94 -9.96
N ASP A 118 0.23 -10.49 -11.02
CA ASP A 118 -0.22 -11.34 -12.10
C ASP A 118 0.96 -11.90 -12.92
N VAL A 119 1.96 -11.08 -13.21
CA VAL A 119 3.19 -11.52 -13.91
C VAL A 119 3.93 -12.57 -13.08
N TYR A 120 4.14 -12.33 -11.80
CA TYR A 120 4.85 -13.29 -10.94
C TYR A 120 4.03 -14.56 -10.68
N LYS A 121 2.70 -14.48 -10.63
CA LYS A 121 1.87 -15.69 -10.60
C LYS A 121 2.06 -16.54 -11.86
N GLN A 122 2.19 -15.95 -13.04
CA GLN A 122 2.45 -16.69 -14.27
C GLN A 122 3.83 -17.36 -14.26
N ILE A 123 4.85 -16.72 -13.64
CA ILE A 123 6.21 -17.22 -13.58
C ILE A 123 6.36 -18.35 -12.53
N PHE A 124 5.85 -18.13 -11.32
CA PHE A 124 6.07 -19.01 -10.18
C PHE A 124 5.03 -20.12 -10.03
N MET A 125 3.80 -19.90 -10.54
CA MET A 125 2.75 -20.91 -10.47
C MET A 125 2.71 -21.76 -11.73
N PRO A 126 2.41 -23.07 -11.61
CA PRO A 126 2.27 -23.92 -12.78
C PRO A 126 1.07 -23.47 -13.63
N ALA A 127 1.18 -23.66 -14.93
CA ALA A 127 0.08 -23.42 -15.86
C ALA A 127 -1.16 -24.23 -15.44
N LYS A 128 -2.35 -23.63 -15.57
CA LYS A 128 -3.62 -24.35 -15.36
C LYS A 128 -3.69 -25.53 -16.34
N GLY A 129 -3.79 -26.74 -15.81
CA GLY A 129 -3.83 -27.97 -16.63
C GLY A 129 -2.53 -28.79 -16.59
N SER A 130 -1.51 -28.36 -15.88
CA SER A 130 -0.36 -29.21 -15.60
C SER A 130 -0.75 -30.24 -14.53
N ASP A 131 -0.67 -31.54 -14.88
CA ASP A 131 -0.93 -32.69 -13.99
C ASP A 131 0.03 -32.80 -12.79
N LYS A 132 0.95 -31.86 -12.64
CA LYS A 132 1.82 -31.82 -11.47
C LYS A 132 1.03 -31.41 -10.23
N GLN A 133 0.61 -32.40 -9.45
CA GLN A 133 0.14 -32.19 -8.08
C GLN A 133 1.28 -31.56 -7.28
N ILE A 134 1.19 -30.25 -7.07
CA ILE A 134 2.13 -29.55 -6.20
C ILE A 134 1.66 -29.75 -4.76
N SER A 135 2.58 -30.17 -3.89
CA SER A 135 2.33 -30.21 -2.44
C SER A 135 1.75 -28.86 -1.97
N ASN A 136 0.80 -28.92 -1.04
CA ASN A 136 0.17 -27.73 -0.46
C ASN A 136 1.20 -26.73 0.09
N LEU A 137 2.27 -27.24 0.73
CA LEU A 137 3.36 -26.40 1.23
C LEU A 137 4.10 -25.69 0.08
N ASN A 138 4.39 -26.37 -1.00
CA ASN A 138 5.10 -25.80 -2.15
C ASN A 138 4.26 -24.74 -2.86
N TYR A 139 2.94 -24.97 -2.94
CA TYR A 139 1.98 -23.96 -3.41
C TYR A 139 2.01 -22.70 -2.53
N ALA A 140 1.94 -22.89 -1.21
CA ALA A 140 1.94 -21.80 -0.25
C ALA A 140 3.22 -20.94 -0.35
N ILE A 141 4.38 -21.58 -0.39
CA ILE A 141 5.69 -20.89 -0.52
C ILE A 141 5.76 -20.10 -1.83
N ARG A 142 5.38 -20.70 -2.95
CA ARG A 142 5.39 -20.02 -4.27
C ARG A 142 4.45 -18.82 -4.30
N ASN A 143 3.26 -18.94 -3.69
CA ASN A 143 2.30 -17.86 -3.60
C ASN A 143 2.82 -16.69 -2.74
N MET A 144 3.47 -17.00 -1.62
CA MET A 144 4.13 -15.99 -0.79
C MET A 144 5.29 -15.31 -1.54
N ALA A 145 6.08 -16.07 -2.30
CA ALA A 145 7.15 -15.53 -3.13
C ALA A 145 6.62 -14.57 -4.21
N CYS A 146 5.48 -14.91 -4.85
CA CYS A 146 4.81 -14.00 -5.80
C CYS A 146 4.44 -12.67 -5.12
N GLY A 147 3.86 -12.73 -3.92
CA GLY A 147 3.47 -11.54 -3.16
C GLY A 147 4.66 -10.66 -2.79
N GLY A 148 5.73 -11.27 -2.29
CA GLY A 148 6.97 -10.58 -1.92
C GLY A 148 7.65 -9.93 -3.12
N ALA A 149 7.80 -10.67 -4.23
CA ALA A 149 8.41 -10.17 -5.46
C ALA A 149 7.59 -9.00 -6.07
N ALA A 150 6.27 -9.14 -6.13
CA ALA A 150 5.39 -8.07 -6.60
C ALA A 150 5.52 -6.82 -5.72
N GLY A 151 5.58 -6.99 -4.41
CA GLY A 151 5.77 -5.89 -3.46
C GLY A 151 7.11 -5.18 -3.64
N ALA A 152 8.20 -5.92 -3.79
CA ALA A 152 9.54 -5.37 -4.00
C ALA A 152 9.62 -4.55 -5.31
N THR A 153 9.09 -5.10 -6.41
CA THR A 153 9.12 -4.43 -7.72
C THR A 153 8.22 -3.19 -7.73
N SER A 154 7.04 -3.27 -7.10
CA SER A 154 6.14 -2.11 -6.97
C SER A 154 6.76 -1.01 -6.12
N LEU A 155 7.47 -1.38 -5.03
CA LEU A 155 8.20 -0.43 -4.21
C LEU A 155 9.31 0.25 -5.01
N LEU A 156 10.06 -0.49 -5.84
CA LEU A 156 11.10 0.09 -6.68
C LEU A 156 10.53 1.19 -7.58
N GLY A 157 9.36 0.97 -8.19
CA GLY A 157 8.71 1.96 -9.05
C GLY A 157 8.15 3.18 -8.32
N CYS A 158 7.73 3.03 -7.05
CA CYS A 158 7.04 4.09 -6.30
C CYS A 158 7.87 4.68 -5.15
N TYR A 159 9.10 4.23 -4.92
CA TYR A 159 9.88 4.60 -3.74
C TYR A 159 10.12 6.11 -3.60
N SER A 160 10.40 6.79 -4.71
CA SER A 160 10.57 8.24 -4.70
C SER A 160 9.32 8.99 -4.21
N LEU A 161 8.12 8.46 -4.51
CA LEU A 161 6.86 9.01 -4.00
C LEU A 161 6.68 8.72 -2.50
N ASP A 162 7.13 7.56 -2.03
CA ASP A 162 7.13 7.20 -0.60
C ASP A 162 8.04 8.11 0.21
N LEU A 163 9.25 8.37 -0.29
CA LEU A 163 10.20 9.30 0.30
C LEU A 163 9.59 10.72 0.39
N ALA A 164 9.04 11.22 -0.71
CA ALA A 164 8.44 12.55 -0.75
C ALA A 164 7.24 12.68 0.21
N ARG A 165 6.37 11.63 0.28
CA ARG A 165 5.28 11.58 1.25
C ARG A 165 5.79 11.73 2.68
N THR A 166 6.76 10.93 3.07
CA THR A 166 7.30 10.94 4.43
C THR A 166 7.89 12.30 4.76
N ARG A 167 8.69 12.89 3.87
CA ARG A 167 9.29 14.19 4.08
C ARG A 167 8.28 15.33 4.20
N ILE A 168 7.27 15.35 3.36
CA ILE A 168 6.23 16.40 3.40
C ILE A 168 5.31 16.22 4.61
N THR A 169 5.00 14.99 4.99
CA THR A 169 4.17 14.73 6.16
C THR A 169 4.90 15.05 7.47
N SER A 170 6.21 14.79 7.54
CA SER A 170 7.04 15.11 8.70
C SER A 170 7.50 16.59 8.77
N ASP A 171 7.27 17.36 7.71
CA ASP A 171 7.64 18.78 7.69
C ASP A 171 6.77 19.59 8.66
N ILE A 172 7.43 20.20 9.66
CA ILE A 172 6.79 20.99 10.70
C ILE A 172 6.90 22.46 10.33
N GLY A 173 6.34 22.98 9.37
CA GLY A 173 6.48 24.40 8.99
C GLY A 173 6.70 25.31 10.18
N LYS A 174 7.90 25.87 10.31
CA LYS A 174 8.21 26.92 11.29
C LYS A 174 7.60 28.26 10.85
N LYS A 175 7.62 29.27 11.73
CA LYS A 175 7.17 30.65 11.45
C LYS A 175 7.88 31.22 10.20
N GLY A 176 7.46 30.86 9.02
CA GLY A 176 8.09 31.22 7.73
C GLY A 176 7.62 30.34 6.57
N GLY A 177 6.81 29.33 6.86
CA GLY A 177 6.26 28.45 5.83
C GLY A 177 6.84 27.05 5.85
N THR A 178 6.30 26.24 4.99
CA THR A 178 6.68 24.85 4.80
C THR A 178 7.89 24.75 3.89
N ARG A 179 8.84 23.89 4.20
CA ARG A 179 10.00 23.61 3.33
C ARG A 179 9.55 23.12 1.96
N TYR A 180 8.56 22.22 1.94
CA TYR A 180 8.06 21.62 0.70
C TYR A 180 6.65 22.09 0.36
N ARG A 181 6.51 22.81 -0.76
CA ARG A 181 5.21 23.34 -1.24
C ARG A 181 4.38 22.31 -1.99
N SER A 182 5.02 21.36 -2.67
CA SER A 182 4.36 20.32 -3.48
C SER A 182 5.22 19.06 -3.59
N LEU A 183 4.63 17.97 -4.11
CA LEU A 183 5.33 16.73 -4.41
C LEU A 183 6.52 16.97 -5.35
N PHE A 184 6.29 17.63 -6.47
CA PHE A 184 7.35 17.90 -7.47
C PHE A 184 8.44 18.81 -6.92
N HIS A 185 8.06 19.80 -6.11
CA HIS A 185 9.04 20.67 -5.44
C HIS A 185 9.94 19.86 -4.48
N CYS A 186 9.35 18.97 -3.70
CA CYS A 186 10.10 18.08 -2.80
C CYS A 186 11.07 17.17 -3.58
N LEU A 187 10.59 16.50 -4.64
CA LEU A 187 11.43 15.63 -5.45
C LEU A 187 12.58 16.39 -6.13
N LYS A 188 12.28 17.57 -6.70
CA LYS A 188 13.27 18.43 -7.34
C LYS A 188 14.32 18.93 -6.33
N GLU A 189 13.89 19.36 -5.15
CA GLU A 189 14.79 19.83 -4.11
C GLU A 189 15.71 18.71 -3.62
N VAL A 190 15.17 17.52 -3.32
CA VAL A 190 15.97 16.36 -2.93
C VAL A 190 16.96 15.96 -4.01
N TYR A 191 16.53 15.96 -5.26
CA TYR A 191 17.38 15.64 -6.40
C TYR A 191 18.54 16.62 -6.55
N SER A 192 18.26 17.93 -6.47
CA SER A 192 19.27 18.97 -6.70
C SER A 192 20.21 19.21 -5.51
N THR A 193 19.72 19.03 -4.27
CA THR A 193 20.50 19.39 -3.06
C THR A 193 21.14 18.22 -2.36
N GLU A 194 20.62 16.99 -2.51
CA GLU A 194 21.05 15.85 -1.70
C GLU A 194 21.83 14.75 -2.46
N GLY A 195 22.05 14.91 -3.78
CA GLY A 195 22.87 13.99 -4.56
C GLY A 195 22.15 13.19 -5.63
N GLY A 196 21.15 13.78 -6.29
CA GLY A 196 20.51 13.24 -7.49
C GLY A 196 19.61 12.03 -7.21
N ILE A 197 19.60 11.08 -8.15
CA ILE A 197 18.78 9.87 -8.07
C ILE A 197 19.09 9.04 -6.80
N ARG A 198 20.34 8.99 -6.38
CA ARG A 198 20.76 8.23 -5.19
C ARG A 198 20.08 8.74 -3.92
N ALA A 199 19.85 10.04 -3.81
CA ALA A 199 19.13 10.63 -2.69
C ALA A 199 17.65 10.25 -2.67
N LEU A 200 17.02 10.12 -3.84
CA LEU A 200 15.61 9.70 -3.97
C LEU A 200 15.38 8.25 -3.53
N TYR A 201 16.41 7.41 -3.54
CA TYR A 201 16.37 6.00 -3.12
C TYR A 201 17.06 5.76 -1.78
N ARG A 202 17.34 6.82 -1.01
CA ARG A 202 17.94 6.70 0.31
C ARG A 202 17.01 5.95 1.28
N GLY A 203 17.52 4.86 1.87
CA GLY A 203 16.74 3.99 2.76
C GLY A 203 15.97 2.87 2.05
N PHE A 204 16.03 2.78 0.71
CA PHE A 204 15.35 1.76 -0.08
C PHE A 204 15.67 0.32 0.38
N GLY A 205 16.95 0.01 0.66
CA GLY A 205 17.37 -1.32 1.11
C GLY A 205 16.68 -1.76 2.40
N ILE A 206 16.58 -0.87 3.39
CA ILE A 206 15.88 -1.15 4.65
C ILE A 206 14.38 -1.32 4.41
N SER A 207 13.81 -0.49 3.55
CA SER A 207 12.38 -0.57 3.21
C SER A 207 12.02 -1.88 2.52
N ILE A 208 12.89 -2.43 1.66
CA ILE A 208 12.67 -3.76 1.06
C ILE A 208 12.67 -4.85 2.12
N CYS A 209 13.59 -4.82 3.07
CA CYS A 209 13.65 -5.81 4.15
C CYS A 209 12.34 -5.86 4.96
N GLY A 210 11.66 -4.75 5.13
CA GLY A 210 10.35 -4.70 5.81
C GLY A 210 9.18 -5.05 4.90
N ILE A 211 9.17 -4.55 3.65
CA ILE A 211 7.98 -4.68 2.79
C ILE A 211 7.84 -6.07 2.16
N VAL A 212 8.95 -6.76 1.89
CA VAL A 212 8.92 -8.10 1.27
C VAL A 212 8.23 -9.13 2.17
N PRO A 213 8.63 -9.31 3.45
CA PRO A 213 7.92 -10.21 4.37
C PRO A 213 6.45 -9.80 4.55
N TYR A 214 6.20 -8.49 4.72
CA TYR A 214 4.84 -7.97 4.84
C TYR A 214 3.96 -8.35 3.65
N ARG A 215 4.42 -8.11 2.43
CA ARG A 215 3.66 -8.40 1.21
C ARG A 215 3.54 -9.90 0.94
N ALA A 216 4.56 -10.67 1.25
CA ALA A 216 4.51 -12.12 1.16
C ALA A 216 3.39 -12.68 2.06
N MET A 217 3.35 -12.27 3.33
CA MET A 217 2.30 -12.66 4.27
C MET A 217 0.94 -12.10 3.89
N TYR A 218 0.85 -10.85 3.50
CA TYR A 218 -0.42 -10.21 3.16
C TYR A 218 -1.09 -10.86 1.94
N PHE A 219 -0.41 -10.95 0.80
CA PHE A 219 -0.98 -11.54 -0.41
C PHE A 219 -0.95 -13.07 -0.39
N GLY A 220 0.20 -13.66 -0.07
CA GLY A 220 0.35 -15.09 -0.05
C GLY A 220 -0.43 -15.73 1.10
N GLY A 221 -0.39 -15.14 2.29
CA GLY A 221 -1.13 -15.61 3.44
C GLY A 221 -2.64 -15.59 3.22
N TYR A 222 -3.18 -14.49 2.69
CA TYR A 222 -4.60 -14.39 2.37
C TYR A 222 -5.06 -15.44 1.34
N ASP A 223 -4.32 -15.57 0.24
CA ASP A 223 -4.64 -16.57 -0.80
C ASP A 223 -4.56 -18.00 -0.25
N ASN A 224 -3.62 -18.28 0.66
CA ASN A 224 -3.49 -19.58 1.30
C ASN A 224 -4.63 -19.86 2.29
N ILE A 225 -5.02 -18.90 3.13
CA ILE A 225 -6.18 -19.03 4.02
C ILE A 225 -7.45 -19.29 3.22
N LYS A 226 -7.66 -18.50 2.14
CA LYS A 226 -8.80 -18.67 1.25
C LYS A 226 -8.86 -20.06 0.61
N ARG A 227 -7.70 -20.63 0.28
CA ARG A 227 -7.63 -21.93 -0.40
C ARG A 227 -7.77 -23.12 0.55
N PHE A 228 -7.12 -23.07 1.73
CA PHE A 228 -6.95 -24.23 2.59
C PHE A 228 -7.86 -24.24 3.80
N ILE A 229 -8.33 -23.08 4.25
CA ILE A 229 -9.05 -22.94 5.53
C ILE A 229 -10.52 -22.60 5.30
N LEU A 230 -10.83 -21.72 4.33
CA LEU A 230 -12.18 -21.26 4.13
C LEU A 230 -13.04 -22.27 3.36
N PRO A 231 -14.36 -22.35 3.67
CA PRO A 231 -15.30 -23.17 2.92
C PRO A 231 -15.45 -22.67 1.47
N ASN A 232 -15.84 -23.55 0.54
CA ASN A 232 -16.14 -23.19 -0.82
C ASN A 232 -17.66 -23.33 -1.11
N PRO A 233 -18.37 -22.20 -1.40
CA PRO A 233 -17.92 -20.81 -1.52
C PRO A 233 -17.76 -20.12 -0.14
N PRO A 234 -16.77 -19.22 0.05
CA PRO A 234 -16.60 -18.50 1.30
C PRO A 234 -17.64 -17.40 1.46
N SER A 235 -18.12 -17.18 2.68
CA SER A 235 -18.96 -16.05 3.03
C SER A 235 -18.19 -14.73 3.01
N THR A 236 -18.89 -13.61 2.85
CA THR A 236 -18.28 -12.26 2.95
C THR A 236 -17.62 -12.03 4.31
N LEU A 237 -18.22 -12.55 5.38
CA LEU A 237 -17.65 -12.47 6.72
C LEU A 237 -16.36 -13.28 6.87
N ASP A 238 -16.32 -14.49 6.28
CA ASP A 238 -15.11 -15.33 6.28
C ASP A 238 -13.94 -14.62 5.58
N LEU A 239 -14.22 -13.98 4.43
CA LEU A 239 -13.23 -13.20 3.70
C LEU A 239 -12.75 -11.98 4.49
N PHE A 240 -13.65 -11.31 5.20
CA PHE A 240 -13.31 -10.18 6.07
C PHE A 240 -12.40 -10.62 7.22
N PHE A 241 -12.75 -11.66 7.96
CA PHE A 241 -11.91 -12.16 9.06
C PHE A 241 -10.57 -12.69 8.56
N ALA A 242 -10.53 -13.38 7.42
CA ALA A 242 -9.29 -13.82 6.81
C ALA A 242 -8.38 -12.64 6.44
N ALA A 243 -8.94 -11.58 5.87
CA ALA A 243 -8.19 -10.36 5.54
C ALA A 243 -7.62 -9.67 6.80
N GLN A 244 -8.42 -9.59 7.89
CA GLN A 244 -7.95 -9.02 9.16
C GLN A 244 -6.84 -9.87 9.78
N ALA A 245 -7.02 -11.19 9.86
CA ALA A 245 -6.03 -12.10 10.41
C ALA A 245 -4.71 -12.04 9.64
N THR A 246 -4.76 -12.07 8.30
CA THR A 246 -3.54 -11.96 7.47
C THR A 246 -2.85 -10.62 7.62
N THR A 247 -3.61 -9.52 7.72
CA THR A 247 -3.04 -8.18 7.92
C THR A 247 -2.32 -8.11 9.27
N PHE A 248 -2.94 -8.64 10.32
CA PHE A 248 -2.35 -8.68 11.66
C PHE A 248 -1.07 -9.51 11.71
N LEU A 249 -1.09 -10.73 11.14
CA LEU A 249 0.09 -11.60 11.05
C LEU A 249 1.19 -10.96 10.20
N ALA A 250 0.85 -10.32 9.07
CA ALA A 250 1.81 -9.63 8.24
C ALA A 250 2.51 -8.47 8.99
N GLN A 251 1.79 -7.77 9.86
CA GLN A 251 2.37 -6.72 10.69
C GLN A 251 3.34 -7.31 11.73
N ILE A 252 2.97 -8.41 12.41
CA ILE A 252 3.86 -9.05 13.38
C ILE A 252 5.16 -9.53 12.74
N VAL A 253 5.09 -10.09 11.53
CA VAL A 253 6.28 -10.60 10.82
C VAL A 253 7.17 -9.47 10.29
N ALA A 254 6.59 -8.32 9.97
CA ALA A 254 7.32 -7.19 9.38
C ALA A 254 7.91 -6.21 10.41
N TYR A 255 7.42 -6.20 11.64
CA TYR A 255 7.84 -5.31 12.72
C TYR A 255 8.41 -6.08 13.91
#